data_85f124cd1196220395ebb32ec81e5ec0
#
_entry.id   85f124cd1196220395ebb32ec81e5ec0
#
_cell.length_a   1.000
_cell.length_b   1.000
_cell.length_c   1.000
_cell.angle_alpha   90.00
_cell.angle_beta   90.00
_cell.angle_gamma   90.00
#
_symmetry.space_group_name_H-M   'P 1'
#
loop_
_entity.id
_entity.type
_entity.pdbx_description
1 polymer ?
#
loop_
_entity_poly.entity_id
_entity_poly.type
_entity_poly.pdbx_seq_one_letter_code
_entity_poly.pdbx_strand_id
1 'polypeptide(L)'
;IPLDCDNDHSDNPYEWVTPLDIALEIPGVAFAVSYSRHNNLPKGDKYARPRFHIFFPIEIVSDEQKYAELKKRIASAFPYYDTSTLDSARFLYGNDSDEVEFYEGDKIVVDFLGEDKFADFDASLEQVPEGQRNSTMSHIAGKIIKRYGNTEEAYFS
;
A
#
# COMPACT_ATOMS: atom_id res chain seq x y z
N ILE A 1 -12.21 -0.82 5.15
CA ILE A 1 -12.23 -0.67 3.69
C ILE A 1 -11.28 -1.70 3.08
N PRO A 2 -11.77 -2.59 2.19
CA PRO A 2 -10.96 -3.60 1.55
C PRO A 2 -10.30 -3.07 0.27
N LEU A 3 -9.06 -3.48 0.03
CA LEU A 3 -8.33 -3.27 -1.21
C LEU A 3 -7.64 -4.56 -1.64
N ASP A 4 -7.43 -4.73 -2.93
CA ASP A 4 -6.77 -5.90 -3.51
C ASP A 4 -5.35 -5.55 -3.95
N CYS A 5 -4.41 -6.42 -3.65
CA CYS A 5 -3.02 -6.31 -4.06
C CYS A 5 -2.59 -7.61 -4.76
N ASP A 6 -2.65 -7.62 -6.07
CA ASP A 6 -2.25 -8.75 -6.91
C ASP A 6 -0.79 -8.64 -7.38
N ASN A 7 -0.10 -7.54 -7.11
CA ASN A 7 1.24 -7.24 -7.63
C ASN A 7 1.32 -7.30 -9.16
N ASP A 8 0.23 -7.01 -9.84
CA ASP A 8 0.14 -7.04 -11.30
C ASP A 8 0.65 -5.77 -11.98
N HIS A 9 1.08 -4.79 -11.20
CA HIS A 9 1.69 -3.53 -11.68
C HIS A 9 3.09 -3.73 -12.27
N SER A 10 3.78 -4.83 -11.93
CA SER A 10 5.11 -5.16 -12.48
C SER A 10 5.35 -6.67 -12.53
N ASP A 11 6.11 -7.12 -13.52
CA ASP A 11 6.64 -8.48 -13.60
C ASP A 11 8.02 -8.62 -12.94
N ASN A 12 8.59 -7.51 -12.44
CA ASN A 12 9.83 -7.51 -11.70
C ASN A 12 9.60 -7.86 -10.22
N PRO A 13 10.12 -8.98 -9.71
CA PRO A 13 9.93 -9.37 -8.30
C PRO A 13 10.41 -8.34 -7.27
N TYR A 14 11.36 -7.51 -7.62
CA TYR A 14 11.87 -6.45 -6.73
C TYR A 14 10.91 -5.27 -6.55
N GLU A 15 9.89 -5.19 -7.39
CA GLU A 15 8.85 -4.16 -7.33
C GLU A 15 7.55 -4.67 -6.67
N TRP A 16 7.49 -5.95 -6.32
CA TRP A 16 6.35 -6.50 -5.61
C TRP A 16 6.38 -6.10 -4.14
N VAL A 17 5.19 -5.87 -3.61
CA VAL A 17 5.00 -5.55 -2.20
C VAL A 17 4.42 -6.73 -1.44
N THR A 18 4.82 -6.84 -0.19
CA THR A 18 4.27 -7.77 0.79
C THR A 18 3.53 -7.00 1.88
N PRO A 19 2.72 -7.65 2.72
CA PRO A 19 2.10 -6.98 3.85
C PRO A 19 3.11 -6.30 4.80
N LEU A 20 4.30 -6.87 4.94
CA LEU A 20 5.36 -6.28 5.75
C LEU A 20 5.90 -4.98 5.14
N ASP A 21 6.08 -4.94 3.81
CA ASP A 21 6.50 -3.71 3.12
C ASP A 21 5.47 -2.59 3.35
N ILE A 22 4.18 -2.92 3.29
CA ILE A 22 3.11 -1.97 3.58
C ILE A 22 3.17 -1.49 5.03
N ALA A 23 3.38 -2.38 5.99
CA ALA A 23 3.52 -2.00 7.40
C ALA A 23 4.69 -1.05 7.64
N LEU A 24 5.78 -1.20 6.91
CA LEU A 24 6.94 -0.31 6.97
C LEU A 24 6.67 1.04 6.30
N GLU A 25 5.87 1.05 5.22
CA GLU A 25 5.51 2.27 4.50
C GLU A 25 4.54 3.16 5.29
N ILE A 26 3.61 2.55 6.02
CA ILE A 26 2.59 3.25 6.82
C ILE A 26 2.70 2.91 8.32
N PRO A 27 3.81 3.25 8.98
CA PRO A 27 4.06 2.85 10.36
C PRO A 27 2.99 3.38 11.32
N GLY A 28 2.55 2.53 12.22
CA GLY A 28 1.54 2.85 13.23
C GLY A 28 0.09 2.81 12.71
N VAL A 29 -0.14 2.47 11.45
CA VAL A 29 -1.48 2.29 10.89
C VAL A 29 -1.96 0.87 11.10
N ALA A 30 -3.17 0.71 11.64
CA ALA A 30 -3.79 -0.60 11.81
C ALA A 30 -4.37 -1.13 10.49
N PHE A 31 -4.15 -2.41 10.22
CA PHE A 31 -4.80 -3.13 9.12
C PHE A 31 -4.77 -4.64 9.34
N ALA A 32 -5.61 -5.34 8.59
CA ALA A 32 -5.60 -6.80 8.53
C ALA A 32 -5.35 -7.28 7.11
N VAL A 33 -4.83 -8.48 6.97
CA VAL A 33 -4.51 -9.10 5.68
C VAL A 33 -5.09 -10.51 5.62
N SER A 34 -5.72 -10.82 4.49
CA SER A 34 -6.09 -12.18 4.12
C SER A 34 -5.45 -12.52 2.79
N TYR A 35 -4.74 -13.63 2.71
CA TYR A 35 -4.08 -14.03 1.47
C TYR A 35 -5.08 -14.53 0.43
N SER A 36 -4.86 -14.17 -0.83
CA SER A 36 -5.64 -14.70 -1.95
C SER A 36 -5.37 -16.20 -2.13
N ARG A 37 -6.34 -16.95 -2.61
CA ARG A 37 -6.16 -18.36 -3.00
C ARG A 37 -5.05 -18.58 -4.06
N HIS A 38 -4.68 -17.52 -4.80
CA HIS A 38 -3.58 -17.54 -5.76
C HIS A 38 -2.29 -16.92 -5.21
N ASN A 39 -2.22 -16.70 -3.89
CA ASN A 39 -0.99 -16.20 -3.28
C ASN A 39 0.18 -17.15 -3.55
N ASN A 40 1.28 -16.61 -4.10
CA ASN A 40 2.48 -17.36 -4.49
C ASN A 40 2.21 -18.53 -5.48
N LEU A 41 1.11 -18.44 -6.24
CA LEU A 41 0.78 -19.37 -7.31
C LEU A 41 0.67 -18.64 -8.65
N PRO A 42 0.94 -19.32 -9.78
CA PRO A 42 0.68 -18.75 -11.10
C PRO A 42 -0.82 -18.45 -11.28
N LYS A 43 -1.14 -17.36 -11.98
CA LYS A 43 -2.52 -16.95 -12.30
C LYS A 43 -2.56 -16.51 -13.77
N GLY A 44 -3.18 -17.33 -14.63
CA GLY A 44 -3.15 -17.09 -16.07
C GLY A 44 -1.75 -17.16 -16.65
N ASP A 45 -1.31 -16.11 -17.32
CA ASP A 45 0.04 -15.92 -17.87
C ASP A 45 1.03 -15.27 -16.88
N LYS A 46 0.55 -14.94 -15.66
CA LYS A 46 1.35 -14.29 -14.63
C LYS A 46 2.09 -15.31 -13.75
N TYR A 47 3.36 -15.02 -13.47
CA TYR A 47 4.16 -15.81 -12.54
C TYR A 47 3.61 -15.79 -11.12
N ALA A 48 4.02 -16.79 -10.33
CA ALA A 48 3.76 -16.83 -8.89
C ALA A 48 4.30 -15.57 -8.22
N ARG A 49 3.44 -14.89 -7.47
CA ARG A 49 3.75 -13.63 -6.77
C ARG A 49 2.87 -13.46 -5.54
N PRO A 50 3.24 -12.61 -4.57
CA PRO A 50 2.38 -12.29 -3.44
C PRO A 50 1.06 -11.71 -3.91
N ARG A 51 -0.07 -12.27 -3.44
CA ARG A 51 -1.42 -11.76 -3.69
C ARG A 51 -2.23 -11.81 -2.41
N PHE A 52 -2.79 -10.69 -2.01
CA PHE A 52 -3.51 -10.57 -0.76
C PHE A 52 -4.55 -9.45 -0.80
N HIS A 53 -5.53 -9.57 0.07
CA HIS A 53 -6.47 -8.52 0.37
C HIS A 53 -6.05 -7.82 1.65
N ILE A 54 -6.09 -6.50 1.64
CA ILE A 54 -5.84 -5.67 2.82
C ILE A 54 -7.15 -5.01 3.27
N PHE A 55 -7.36 -4.94 4.58
CA PHE A 55 -8.54 -4.37 5.20
C PHE A 55 -8.11 -3.25 6.14
N PHE A 56 -8.40 -2.02 5.78
CA PHE A 56 -8.16 -0.88 6.63
C PHE A 56 -9.40 -0.56 7.47
N PRO A 57 -9.30 -0.49 8.81
CA PRO A 57 -10.36 0.09 9.64
C PRO A 57 -10.58 1.55 9.22
N ILE A 58 -11.84 1.94 9.15
CA ILE A 58 -12.26 3.32 8.89
C ILE A 58 -13.46 3.65 9.75
N GLU A 59 -13.78 4.94 9.90
CA GLU A 59 -15.06 5.35 10.44
C GLU A 59 -16.21 4.94 9.51
N ILE A 60 -17.40 4.80 10.06
CA ILE A 60 -18.58 4.40 9.28
C ILE A 60 -18.88 5.46 8.22
N VAL A 61 -18.92 5.05 6.96
CA VAL A 61 -19.30 5.88 5.82
C VAL A 61 -20.57 5.32 5.20
N SER A 62 -21.66 6.04 5.29
CA SER A 62 -22.97 5.65 4.75
C SER A 62 -23.26 6.19 3.35
N ASP A 63 -22.45 7.13 2.86
CA ASP A 63 -22.57 7.73 1.54
C ASP A 63 -21.68 6.95 0.54
N GLU A 64 -22.31 6.39 -0.48
CA GLU A 64 -21.64 5.56 -1.50
C GLU A 64 -20.55 6.33 -2.25
N GLN A 65 -20.81 7.58 -2.61
CA GLN A 65 -19.85 8.40 -3.36
C GLN A 65 -18.62 8.73 -2.51
N LYS A 66 -18.84 9.12 -1.26
CA LYS A 66 -17.74 9.36 -0.30
C LYS A 66 -16.92 8.11 -0.04
N TYR A 67 -17.57 6.95 0.03
CA TYR A 67 -16.86 5.68 0.19
C TYR A 67 -15.99 5.34 -1.04
N ALA A 68 -16.52 5.52 -2.26
CA ALA A 68 -15.77 5.30 -3.49
C ALA A 68 -14.60 6.30 -3.64
N GLU A 69 -14.81 7.57 -3.28
CA GLU A 69 -13.75 8.59 -3.28
C GLU A 69 -12.65 8.24 -2.28
N LEU A 70 -13.00 7.75 -1.09
CA LEU A 70 -12.04 7.32 -0.09
C LEU A 70 -11.19 6.14 -0.59
N LYS A 71 -11.81 5.13 -1.22
CA LYS A 71 -11.07 4.03 -1.85
C LYS A 71 -10.09 4.52 -2.90
N LYS A 72 -10.52 5.42 -3.78
CA LYS A 72 -9.67 6.02 -4.81
C LYS A 72 -8.52 6.82 -4.21
N ARG A 73 -8.78 7.58 -3.15
CA ARG A 73 -7.74 8.36 -2.46
C ARG A 73 -6.67 7.44 -1.86
N ILE A 74 -7.07 6.37 -1.19
CA ILE A 74 -6.13 5.39 -0.61
C ILE A 74 -5.34 4.71 -1.74
N ALA A 75 -6.01 4.25 -2.80
CA ALA A 75 -5.35 3.60 -3.92
C ALA A 75 -4.41 4.54 -4.69
N SER A 76 -4.72 5.83 -4.79
CA SER A 76 -3.85 6.82 -5.42
C SER A 76 -2.56 7.08 -4.64
N ALA A 77 -2.60 6.93 -3.32
CA ALA A 77 -1.43 7.05 -2.46
C ALA A 77 -0.49 5.84 -2.58
N PHE A 78 -1.00 4.70 -3.04
CA PHE A 78 -0.27 3.43 -3.11
C PHE A 78 -0.53 2.75 -4.46
N PRO A 79 0.38 2.88 -5.44
CA PRO A 79 0.14 2.50 -6.83
C PRO A 79 0.08 0.97 -7.08
N TYR A 80 0.34 0.16 -6.08
CA TYR A 80 0.30 -1.29 -6.17
C TYR A 80 -1.08 -1.92 -5.91
N TYR A 81 -2.10 -1.14 -5.51
CA TYR A 81 -3.46 -1.65 -5.39
C TYR A 81 -4.15 -1.76 -6.75
N ASP A 82 -4.94 -2.81 -6.90
CA ASP A 82 -5.73 -3.02 -8.12
C ASP A 82 -6.84 -1.97 -8.23
N THR A 83 -6.72 -1.12 -9.24
CA THR A 83 -7.68 -0.05 -9.53
C THR A 83 -9.02 -0.57 -10.02
N SER A 84 -9.11 -1.79 -10.53
CA SER A 84 -10.37 -2.41 -10.98
C SER A 84 -11.32 -2.73 -9.81
N THR A 85 -10.83 -2.68 -8.57
CA THR A 85 -11.59 -3.02 -7.35
C THR A 85 -12.06 -1.81 -6.54
N LEU A 86 -11.99 -0.60 -7.11
CA LEU A 86 -12.26 0.64 -6.39
C LEU A 86 -13.74 1.06 -6.35
N ASP A 87 -14.64 0.35 -7.02
CA ASP A 87 -16.06 0.62 -6.88
C ASP A 87 -16.57 0.27 -5.46
N SER A 88 -17.67 0.90 -5.06
CA SER A 88 -18.23 0.76 -3.72
C SER A 88 -18.83 -0.62 -3.42
N ALA A 89 -19.23 -1.33 -4.46
CA ALA A 89 -19.95 -2.60 -4.38
C ALA A 89 -19.09 -3.83 -4.70
N ARG A 90 -17.76 -3.67 -4.79
CA ARG A 90 -16.87 -4.75 -5.21
C ARG A 90 -16.79 -5.87 -4.19
N PHE A 91 -17.01 -7.09 -4.68
CA PHE A 91 -16.73 -8.30 -3.94
C PHE A 91 -15.25 -8.66 -3.95
N LEU A 92 -14.74 -9.08 -2.81
CA LEU A 92 -13.49 -9.82 -2.71
C LEU A 92 -13.81 -11.29 -2.48
N TYR A 93 -13.21 -12.14 -3.29
CA TYR A 93 -13.36 -13.58 -3.11
C TYR A 93 -12.51 -14.04 -1.94
N GLY A 94 -13.15 -14.75 -0.99
CA GLY A 94 -12.44 -15.43 0.08
C GLY A 94 -11.58 -16.59 -0.43
N ASN A 95 -10.85 -17.18 0.49
CA ASN A 95 -10.15 -18.44 0.29
C ASN A 95 -10.59 -19.44 1.38
N ASP A 96 -10.11 -20.67 1.31
CA ASP A 96 -10.39 -21.71 2.28
C ASP A 96 -9.47 -21.62 3.54
N SER A 97 -8.58 -20.63 3.57
CA SER A 97 -7.72 -20.36 4.72
C SER A 97 -8.42 -19.43 5.70
N ASP A 98 -8.40 -19.77 6.96
CA ASP A 98 -8.81 -18.95 8.09
C ASP A 98 -7.64 -18.12 8.66
N GLU A 99 -6.48 -18.12 7.99
CA GLU A 99 -5.33 -17.29 8.36
C GLU A 99 -5.57 -15.81 8.01
N VAL A 100 -5.63 -15.00 9.05
CA VAL A 100 -5.69 -13.54 8.95
C VAL A 100 -4.54 -12.97 9.76
N GLU A 101 -3.73 -12.15 9.12
CA GLU A 101 -2.67 -11.40 9.80
C GLU A 101 -3.19 -10.03 10.25
N PHE A 102 -2.88 -9.66 11.49
CA PHE A 102 -3.24 -8.36 12.04
C PHE A 102 -1.98 -7.54 12.28
N TYR A 103 -1.97 -6.34 11.73
CA TYR A 103 -0.96 -5.31 12.00
C TYR A 103 -1.58 -4.27 12.90
N GLU A 104 -1.14 -4.25 14.14
CA GLU A 104 -1.64 -3.34 15.16
C GLU A 104 -1.08 -1.93 14.96
N GLY A 105 -1.90 -0.93 15.27
CA GLY A 105 -1.53 0.48 15.21
C GLY A 105 -2.54 1.35 15.95
N ASP A 106 -2.12 2.53 16.30
CA ASP A 106 -2.92 3.55 16.97
C ASP A 106 -3.57 4.55 15.98
N LYS A 107 -3.25 4.42 14.69
CA LYS A 107 -3.76 5.27 13.61
C LYS A 107 -4.60 4.47 12.62
N ILE A 108 -5.57 5.12 12.01
CA ILE A 108 -6.24 4.62 10.81
C ILE A 108 -5.61 5.22 9.56
N VAL A 109 -5.74 4.55 8.42
CA VAL A 109 -5.15 4.97 7.14
C VAL A 109 -5.59 6.37 6.72
N VAL A 110 -6.82 6.74 7.01
CA VAL A 110 -7.39 8.06 6.66
C VAL A 110 -6.66 9.19 7.38
N ASP A 111 -6.38 9.04 8.67
CA ASP A 111 -5.64 10.01 9.46
C ASP A 111 -4.20 10.11 8.99
N PHE A 112 -3.58 8.98 8.67
CA PHE A 112 -2.23 8.94 8.12
C PHE A 112 -2.10 9.70 6.81
N LEU A 113 -3.07 9.54 5.90
CA LEU A 113 -3.13 10.27 4.62
C LEU A 113 -3.49 11.75 4.80
N GLY A 114 -4.25 12.10 5.85
CA GLY A 114 -4.62 13.48 6.18
C GLY A 114 -3.49 14.31 6.78
N GLU A 115 -2.42 13.69 7.27
CA GLU A 115 -1.23 14.37 7.82
C GLU A 115 -0.31 14.99 6.75
N ASP A 116 -0.78 15.16 5.52
CA ASP A 116 -0.14 15.83 4.34
C ASP A 116 1.30 15.38 3.99
N LYS A 117 1.80 14.32 4.61
CA LYS A 117 3.17 13.83 4.38
C LYS A 117 3.38 13.20 3.00
N PHE A 118 2.29 12.78 2.34
CA PHE A 118 2.33 12.20 0.99
C PHE A 118 2.05 13.25 -0.10
N ALA A 119 1.18 14.22 0.14
CA ALA A 119 0.91 15.29 -0.81
C ALA A 119 2.17 16.12 -1.09
N ASP A 120 2.95 16.44 -0.05
CA ASP A 120 4.25 17.10 -0.19
C ASP A 120 5.31 16.25 -0.90
N PHE A 121 5.21 14.92 -0.78
CA PHE A 121 6.15 14.00 -1.41
C PHE A 121 5.90 13.90 -2.92
N ASP A 122 4.66 13.70 -3.34
CA ASP A 122 4.27 13.60 -4.75
C ASP A 122 4.46 14.94 -5.47
N ALA A 123 4.05 16.05 -4.86
CA ALA A 123 4.26 17.38 -5.41
C ALA A 123 5.76 17.73 -5.54
N SER A 124 6.61 17.24 -4.63
CA SER A 124 8.05 17.44 -4.69
C SER A 124 8.74 16.63 -5.80
N LEU A 125 8.19 15.46 -6.14
CA LEU A 125 8.71 14.60 -7.22
C LEU A 125 8.34 15.15 -8.60
N GLU A 126 7.15 15.69 -8.78
CA GLU A 126 6.70 16.30 -10.05
C GLU A 126 7.45 17.60 -10.37
N GLN A 127 7.95 18.30 -9.36
CA GLN A 127 8.64 19.57 -9.52
C GLN A 127 10.17 19.46 -9.60
N VAL A 128 10.75 18.27 -9.54
CA VAL A 128 12.21 18.09 -9.60
C VAL A 128 12.70 18.24 -11.04
N PRO A 129 13.48 19.29 -11.36
CA PRO A 129 14.08 19.46 -12.68
C PRO A 129 14.97 18.28 -13.04
N GLU A 130 15.02 18.01 -14.34
CA GLU A 130 15.93 16.99 -14.87
C GLU A 130 17.39 17.36 -14.52
N GLY A 131 18.11 16.45 -13.86
CA GLY A 131 19.47 16.68 -13.33
C GLY A 131 19.57 16.83 -11.81
N GLN A 132 18.47 17.06 -11.11
CA GLN A 132 18.43 17.08 -9.63
C GLN A 132 17.81 15.83 -8.98
N ARG A 133 17.41 14.86 -9.79
CA ARG A 133 16.75 13.62 -9.31
C ARG A 133 17.60 12.85 -8.31
N ASN A 134 18.92 12.79 -8.51
CA ASN A 134 19.82 12.08 -7.60
C ASN A 134 19.91 12.74 -6.22
N SER A 135 19.91 14.07 -6.14
CA SER A 135 19.93 14.78 -4.85
C SER A 135 18.62 14.62 -4.10
N THR A 136 17.50 14.61 -4.82
CA THR A 136 16.16 14.34 -4.25
C THR A 136 16.05 12.91 -3.74
N MET A 137 16.52 11.92 -4.48
CA MET A 137 16.56 10.53 -4.03
C MET A 137 17.46 10.33 -2.80
N SER A 138 18.60 10.99 -2.73
CA SER A 138 19.46 10.99 -1.54
C SER A 138 18.79 11.62 -0.34
N HIS A 139 17.99 12.67 -0.53
CA HIS A 139 17.21 13.30 0.52
C HIS A 139 16.08 12.40 1.05
N ILE A 140 15.44 11.66 0.16
CA ILE A 140 14.42 10.65 0.47
C ILE A 140 15.05 9.50 1.26
N ALA A 141 16.18 8.96 0.82
CA ALA A 141 16.93 7.93 1.54
C ALA A 141 17.34 8.43 2.94
N GLY A 142 17.80 9.70 3.07
CA GLY A 142 18.10 10.33 4.34
C GLY A 142 16.89 10.46 5.27
N LYS A 143 15.69 10.70 4.74
CA LYS A 143 14.43 10.71 5.50
C LYS A 143 14.05 9.31 5.99
N ILE A 144 14.23 8.29 5.16
CA ILE A 144 13.99 6.89 5.54
C ILE A 144 14.94 6.49 6.67
N ILE A 145 16.25 6.75 6.53
CA ILE A 145 17.25 6.46 7.57
C ILE A 145 16.94 7.20 8.87
N LYS A 146 16.54 8.47 8.81
CA LYS A 146 16.12 9.23 9.99
C LYS A 146 14.90 8.66 10.67
N ARG A 147 13.96 8.08 9.91
CA ARG A 147 12.69 7.54 10.41
C ARG A 147 12.85 6.17 11.04
N TYR A 148 13.68 5.31 10.46
CA TYR A 148 13.86 3.91 10.88
C TYR A 148 15.16 3.68 11.66
N GLY A 149 16.00 4.70 11.82
CA GLY A 149 17.32 4.58 12.40
C GLY A 149 18.34 3.92 11.45
N ASN A 150 19.57 3.85 11.93
CA ASN A 150 20.68 3.24 11.17
C ASN A 150 20.72 1.71 11.41
N THR A 151 19.65 1.01 11.06
CA THR A 151 19.52 -0.45 11.18
C THR A 151 19.66 -1.10 9.81
N GLU A 152 20.02 -2.39 9.77
CA GLU A 152 20.06 -3.15 8.51
C GLU A 152 18.71 -3.07 7.76
N GLU A 153 17.60 -3.03 8.48
CA GLU A 153 16.26 -2.87 7.94
C GLU A 153 16.06 -1.56 7.14
N ALA A 154 16.72 -0.47 7.56
CA ALA A 154 16.65 0.81 6.84
C ALA A 154 17.38 0.77 5.48
N TYR A 155 18.31 -0.14 5.28
CA TYR A 155 19.04 -0.30 4.02
C TYR A 155 18.38 -1.27 3.04
N PHE A 156 17.45 -2.12 3.51
CA PHE A 156 16.73 -3.11 2.71
C PHE A 156 15.25 -2.75 2.47
N SER A 157 14.82 -1.57 2.91
CA SER A 157 13.45 -1.08 2.73
C SER A 157 13.24 -0.39 1.39
#